data_71678303991ff576aa0d27db1c487313
#
_entry.id   71678303991ff576aa0d27db1c487313
#
_cell.length_a   1.000
_cell.length_b   1.000
_cell.length_c   1.000
_cell.angle_alpha   90.00
_cell.angle_beta   90.00
_cell.angle_gamma   90.00
#
_symmetry.space_group_name_H-M   'P 1'
#
loop_
_entity.id
_entity.type
_entity.pdbx_description
1 polymer ?
#
loop_
_entity_poly.entity_id
_entity_poly.type
_entity_poly.pdbx_seq_one_letter_code
_entity_poly.pdbx_strand_id
1 'polypeptide(L)' 'MSHNLAARSKEERNKVNVDLAASGVAYKERLNQPVIPQQVEMEQPEELRGYFRERLQHYRQVAQQLPKGTDPVYQKEEK' A
#
# COMPACT_ATOMS: atom_id res chain seq x y z
N MET A 1 -23.88 17.69 -3.75
CA MET A 1 -23.65 17.38 -3.49
C MET A 1 -22.80 17.10 -3.18
N SER A 2 -22.47 17.12 -2.80
CA SER A 2 -21.69 16.98 -2.57
C SER A 2 -21.13 16.11 -2.09
N HIS A 3 -20.52 15.59 -2.41
CA HIS A 3 -19.86 14.72 -1.99
C HIS A 3 -18.69 15.15 -1.57
N ASN A 4 -18.53 15.70 -0.69
CA ASN A 4 -17.43 16.03 -0.11
C ASN A 4 -16.71 14.93 0.57
N LEU A 5 -15.42 14.83 0.42
CA LEU A 5 -14.61 13.78 1.04
C LEU A 5 -14.72 13.83 2.54
N ALA A 6 -14.94 14.98 3.09
CA ALA A 6 -15.09 15.11 4.53
C ALA A 6 -16.35 14.41 5.03
N ALA A 7 -17.26 14.11 4.10
CA ALA A 7 -18.48 13.42 4.49
C ALA A 7 -18.32 11.92 4.52
N ARG A 8 -17.17 11.39 4.12
CA ARG A 8 -16.96 9.97 4.19
C ARG A 8 -17.01 9.50 5.62
N SER A 9 -17.52 8.30 5.81
CA SER A 9 -17.57 7.74 7.13
C SER A 9 -16.16 7.51 7.65
N LYS A 10 -16.05 7.46 8.97
CA LYS A 10 -14.77 7.17 9.59
C LYS A 10 -14.24 5.82 9.14
N GLU A 11 -15.14 4.87 8.96
CA GLU A 11 -14.76 3.53 8.56
C GLU A 11 -14.12 3.53 7.17
N GLU A 12 -14.70 4.30 6.26
CA GLU A 12 -14.12 4.41 4.93
C GLU A 12 -12.75 5.04 4.95
N ARG A 13 -12.60 6.09 5.76
CA ARG A 13 -11.29 6.73 5.87
C ARG A 13 -10.26 5.80 6.46
N ASN A 14 -10.67 4.99 7.43
CA ASN A 14 -9.75 4.02 8.02
C ASN A 14 -9.32 2.98 7.00
N LYS A 15 -10.24 2.54 6.14
CA LYS A 15 -9.89 1.58 5.10
C LYS A 15 -8.91 2.18 4.10
N VAL A 16 -9.11 3.43 3.73
CA VAL A 16 -8.18 4.09 2.84
C VAL A 16 -6.79 4.15 3.46
N ASN A 17 -6.72 4.50 4.74
CA ASN A 17 -5.45 4.58 5.43
C ASN A 17 -4.76 3.22 5.50
N VAL A 18 -5.53 2.17 5.77
CA VAL A 18 -4.99 0.82 5.83
C VAL A 18 -4.47 0.39 4.46
N ASP A 19 -5.24 0.72 3.43
CA ASP A 19 -4.84 0.39 2.07
C ASP A 19 -3.52 1.06 1.70
N LEU A 20 -3.39 2.34 2.07
CA LEU A 20 -2.15 3.07 1.82
C LEU A 20 -0.97 2.45 2.56
N ALA A 21 -1.20 2.04 3.80
CA ALA A 21 -0.14 1.40 4.57
C ALA A 21 0.30 0.10 3.92
N ALA A 22 -0.66 -0.68 3.41
CA ALA A 22 -0.34 -1.93 2.76
C ALA A 22 0.47 -1.70 1.49
N SER A 23 0.08 -0.71 0.69
CA SER A 23 0.81 -0.42 -0.53
C SER A 23 2.22 0.07 -0.22
N GLY A 24 2.36 0.85 0.85
CA GLY A 24 3.67 1.33 1.26
C GLY A 24 4.60 0.21 1.65
N VAL A 25 4.08 -0.79 2.37
CA VAL A 25 4.88 -1.94 2.76
C VAL A 25 5.35 -2.70 1.52
N ALA A 26 4.43 -2.98 0.60
CA ALA A 26 4.78 -3.73 -0.60
C ALA A 26 5.83 -2.98 -1.42
N TYR A 27 5.68 -1.68 -1.51
CA TYR A 27 6.61 -0.86 -2.26
C TYR A 27 8.00 -0.89 -1.64
N LYS A 28 8.07 -0.77 -0.31
CA LYS A 28 9.36 -0.84 0.36
C LYS A 28 10.01 -2.19 0.20
N GLU A 29 9.21 -3.25 0.27
CA GLU A 29 9.76 -4.60 0.06
C GLU A 29 10.36 -4.72 -1.32
N ARG A 30 9.66 -4.18 -2.31
CA ARG A 30 10.15 -4.27 -3.67
C ARG A 30 11.47 -3.52 -3.87
N LEU A 31 11.63 -2.41 -3.15
CA LEU A 31 12.84 -1.61 -3.25
C LEU A 31 13.92 -2.05 -2.29
N ASN A 32 13.68 -3.14 -1.57
CA ASN A 32 14.63 -3.66 -0.57
C ASN A 32 14.88 -2.65 0.54
N GLN A 33 13.87 -1.86 0.86
CA GLN A 33 13.97 -0.94 1.97
C GLN A 33 13.51 -1.61 3.24
N PRO A 34 14.06 -1.22 4.38
CA PRO A 34 13.69 -1.86 5.64
C PRO A 34 12.21 -1.64 5.95
N VAL A 35 11.52 -2.72 6.24
CA VAL A 35 10.12 -2.65 6.64
C VAL A 35 9.78 -3.96 7.35
N ILE A 36 8.96 -3.86 8.38
CA ILE A 36 8.49 -5.03 9.10
C ILE A 36 6.98 -5.09 8.96
N PRO A 37 6.49 -5.94 8.06
CA PRO A 37 5.04 -5.96 7.77
C PRO A 37 4.19 -6.24 9.00
N GLN A 38 4.64 -7.12 9.87
CA GLN A 38 3.87 -7.44 11.07
C GLN A 38 3.71 -6.23 11.97
N GLN A 39 4.74 -5.41 12.06
CA GLN A 39 4.66 -4.22 12.88
C GLN A 39 3.67 -3.23 12.31
N VAL A 40 3.71 -3.04 11.00
CA VAL A 40 2.77 -2.13 10.36
C VAL A 40 1.35 -2.63 10.53
N GLU A 41 1.15 -3.95 10.42
CA GLU A 41 -0.16 -4.54 10.63
C GLU A 41 -0.68 -4.25 12.04
N MET A 42 0.19 -4.36 13.03
CA MET A 42 -0.21 -4.12 14.41
C MET A 42 -0.58 -2.66 14.66
N GLU A 43 -0.09 -1.77 13.83
CA GLU A 43 -0.44 -0.36 13.94
C GLU A 43 -1.83 -0.06 13.39
N GLN A 44 -2.43 -1.02 12.67
CA GLN A 44 -3.74 -0.82 12.10
C GLN A 44 -4.82 -1.19 13.12
N PRO A 45 -6.04 -0.64 12.98
CA PRO A 45 -7.14 -1.05 13.84
C PRO A 45 -7.34 -2.56 13.77
N GLU A 46 -7.65 -3.16 14.91
CA GLU A 46 -7.73 -4.59 14.99
C GLU A 46 -8.70 -5.18 13.97
N GLU A 47 -9.85 -4.53 13.81
CA GLU A 47 -10.85 -5.04 12.90
C GLU A 47 -10.48 -4.88 11.44
N LEU A 48 -9.42 -4.12 11.16
CA LEU A 48 -8.96 -3.92 9.79
C LEU A 48 -7.66 -4.62 9.49
N ARG A 49 -7.13 -5.40 10.43
CA ARG A 49 -5.87 -6.09 10.19
C ARG A 49 -6.00 -7.16 9.12
N GLY A 50 -7.14 -7.83 9.07
CA GLY A 50 -7.40 -8.78 7.99
C GLY A 50 -7.45 -8.08 6.64
N TYR A 51 -8.09 -6.93 6.61
CA TYR A 51 -8.14 -6.12 5.40
C TYR A 51 -6.73 -5.70 4.98
N PHE A 52 -5.91 -5.29 5.95
CA PHE A 52 -4.52 -4.93 5.66
C PHE A 52 -3.78 -6.09 5.00
N ARG A 53 -3.94 -7.29 5.52
CA ARG A 53 -3.26 -8.44 4.95
C ARG A 53 -3.71 -8.74 3.53
N GLU A 54 -5.01 -8.60 3.27
CA GLU A 54 -5.53 -8.80 1.93
C GLU A 54 -4.95 -7.79 0.95
N ARG A 55 -4.95 -6.52 1.36
CA ARG A 55 -4.44 -5.49 0.48
C ARG A 55 -2.93 -5.61 0.30
N LEU A 56 -2.22 -6.01 1.33
CA LEU A 56 -0.79 -6.22 1.21
C LEU A 56 -0.50 -7.32 0.18
N GLN A 57 -1.25 -8.41 0.26
CA GLN A 57 -1.07 -9.50 -0.70
C GLN A 57 -1.33 -9.00 -2.12
N HIS A 58 -2.38 -8.23 -2.28
CA HIS A 58 -2.73 -7.67 -3.57
C HIS A 58 -1.60 -6.80 -4.11
N TYR A 59 -1.09 -5.90 -3.28
CA TYR A 59 -0.04 -4.99 -3.74
C TYR A 59 1.28 -5.71 -3.98
N ARG A 60 1.55 -6.77 -3.26
CA ARG A 60 2.73 -7.57 -3.53
C ARG A 60 2.66 -8.18 -4.92
N GLN A 61 1.49 -8.67 -5.30
CA GLN A 61 1.30 -9.23 -6.63
C GLN A 61 1.44 -8.17 -7.70
N VAL A 62 0.86 -7.00 -7.46
CA VAL A 62 0.97 -5.91 -8.41
C VAL A 62 2.42 -5.49 -8.55
N ALA A 63 3.14 -5.39 -7.44
CA ALA A 63 4.53 -4.97 -7.47
C ALA A 63 5.39 -5.93 -8.28
N GLN A 64 5.07 -7.21 -8.24
CA GLN A 64 5.84 -8.18 -9.00
C GLN A 64 5.67 -8.01 -10.51
N GLN A 65 4.60 -7.38 -10.91
CA GLN A 65 4.30 -7.18 -12.33
C GLN A 65 4.85 -5.87 -12.84
N LEU A 66 5.34 -5.02 -11.95
CA LEU A 66 5.88 -3.73 -12.36
C LEU A 66 7.34 -3.86 -12.76
N PRO A 67 7.80 -3.04 -13.69
CA PRO A 67 9.22 -3.05 -14.04
C PRO A 67 10.06 -2.63 -12.84
N LYS A 68 11.22 -3.22 -12.72
CA LYS A 68 12.12 -2.83 -11.64
C LYS A 68 12.84 -1.54 -12.03
N GLY A 69 13.35 -0.86 -11.01
CA GLY A 69 14.04 0.39 -11.27
C GLY A 69 15.23 0.26 -12.19
N THR A 70 15.79 -0.94 -12.28
CA THR A 70 16.91 -1.17 -13.17
C THR A 70 16.48 -1.52 -14.59
N ASP A 71 15.18 -1.65 -14.83
CA ASP A 71 14.71 -1.97 -16.16
C ASP A 71 15.00 -0.83 -17.12
N PRO A 72 15.26 -1.15 -18.39
CA PRO A 72 15.50 -0.11 -19.37
C PRO A 72 14.40 0.93 -19.49
N VAL A 73 13.16 0.51 -19.22
CA VAL A 73 12.04 1.43 -19.29
C VAL A 73 12.23 2.57 -18.30
N TYR A 74 12.60 2.24 -17.09
CA TYR A 74 12.81 3.25 -16.08
C TYR A 74 14.02 4.09 -16.40
N GLN A 75 15.07 3.46 -16.89
CA GLN A 75 16.28 4.20 -17.20
C GLN A 75 16.05 5.20 -18.32
N LYS A 76 15.19 4.85 -19.24
CA LYS A 76 14.88 5.79 -20.31
C LYS A 76 14.17 7.00 -19.79
N GLU A 77 13.31 6.82 -18.85
CA GLU A 77 12.54 7.94 -18.32
C GLU A 77 13.39 8.88 -17.50
N GLU A 78 14.50 8.42 -17.06
CA GLU A 78 15.37 9.26 -16.25
C GLU A 78 16.21 10.22 -17.05
N LYS A 79 16.15 10.10 -18.35
CA LYS A 79 16.96 10.99 -19.15
C LYS A 79 16.36 12.32 -19.37
#